data_2619dec7b51076946e65cf54e9d48418
#
_entry.id   2619dec7b51076946e65cf54e9d48418
#
_cell.length_a   1.000
_cell.length_b   1.000
_cell.length_c   1.000
_cell.angle_alpha   90.00
_cell.angle_beta   90.00
_cell.angle_gamma   90.00
#
_symmetry.space_group_name_H-M   'P 1'
#
loop_
_entity.id
_entity.type
_entity.pdbx_description
1 polymer ?
#
loop_
_entity_poly.entity_id
_entity_poly.type
_entity_poly.pdbx_seq_one_letter_code
_entity_poly.pdbx_strand_id
1 'polypeptide(L)'
;MLLGVNIDHIAILREARKVNDPDLLEAALIASSLSDQITIHVREDRRHANENDLENILKYCKCVVNLECSVDMIEYALKYKPHRVTLVPEKREELTTEGGLKLDSKKLKENILKLKQAQIEVSLFIDPNLDDVQKSKELNVDFIELHTGKYANIYNALYTNINQTPYAINELMLEKNKLTTLFNEELVKLKKSAKLADDLGMKIAAGHGLNYKNVRNVVNITEISELNIGQSIVAYSVFVGLREAILRMKALVKR
;
A
#
# COMPACT_ATOMS: atom_id res chain seq x y z
N MET A 1 7.07 9.99 -10.71
CA MET A 1 6.73 9.16 -9.55
C MET A 1 6.37 7.78 -10.06
N LEU A 2 6.84 6.72 -9.42
CA LEU A 2 6.50 5.34 -9.77
C LEU A 2 5.08 4.99 -9.31
N LEU A 3 4.41 4.12 -10.03
CA LEU A 3 3.10 3.58 -9.67
C LEU A 3 3.21 2.08 -9.42
N GLY A 4 2.99 1.66 -8.18
CA GLY A 4 2.71 0.28 -7.80
C GLY A 4 1.20 0.04 -7.83
N VAL A 5 0.79 -1.02 -8.53
CA VAL A 5 -0.62 -1.41 -8.59
C VAL A 5 -0.84 -2.62 -7.69
N ASN A 6 -1.59 -2.42 -6.60
CA ASN A 6 -2.03 -3.53 -5.75
C ASN A 6 -3.25 -4.20 -6.40
N ILE A 7 -3.15 -5.51 -6.61
CA ILE A 7 -4.16 -6.32 -7.33
C ILE A 7 -5.04 -7.18 -6.42
N ASP A 8 -4.90 -7.08 -5.10
CA ASP A 8 -5.64 -7.92 -4.14
C ASP A 8 -7.16 -7.84 -4.33
N HIS A 9 -7.69 -6.66 -4.71
CA HIS A 9 -9.12 -6.50 -4.90
C HIS A 9 -9.67 -7.26 -6.11
N ILE A 10 -8.82 -7.64 -7.09
CA ILE A 10 -9.18 -8.61 -8.13
C ILE A 10 -9.35 -10.01 -7.53
N ALA A 11 -8.42 -10.41 -6.64
CA ALA A 11 -8.55 -11.67 -5.92
C ALA A 11 -9.81 -11.70 -5.01
N ILE A 12 -10.16 -10.57 -4.36
CA ILE A 12 -11.40 -10.45 -3.58
C ILE A 12 -12.64 -10.70 -4.47
N LEU A 13 -12.68 -10.16 -5.69
CA LEU A 13 -13.78 -10.41 -6.63
C LEU A 13 -13.88 -11.91 -6.99
N ARG A 14 -12.75 -12.57 -7.24
CA ARG A 14 -12.66 -14.01 -7.46
C ARG A 14 -13.24 -14.80 -6.28
N GLU A 15 -12.82 -14.47 -5.07
CA GLU A 15 -13.25 -15.15 -3.85
C GLU A 15 -14.74 -14.91 -3.51
N ALA A 16 -15.34 -13.82 -3.97
CA ALA A 16 -16.77 -13.56 -3.78
C ALA A 16 -17.66 -14.65 -4.40
N ARG A 17 -17.16 -15.35 -5.45
CA ARG A 17 -17.87 -16.45 -6.14
C ARG A 17 -17.16 -17.80 -6.00
N LYS A 18 -15.92 -17.84 -5.49
CA LYS A 18 -15.05 -19.03 -5.40
C LYS A 18 -14.89 -19.74 -6.75
N VAL A 19 -14.66 -18.99 -7.79
CA VAL A 19 -14.35 -19.44 -9.15
C VAL A 19 -13.04 -18.77 -9.60
N ASN A 20 -12.39 -19.25 -10.67
CA ASN A 20 -11.15 -18.63 -11.16
C ASN A 20 -11.43 -17.45 -12.12
N ASP A 21 -12.40 -16.60 -11.77
CA ASP A 21 -12.80 -15.44 -12.57
C ASP A 21 -13.21 -14.29 -11.64
N PRO A 22 -12.56 -13.11 -11.76
CA PRO A 22 -11.48 -12.77 -12.68
C PRO A 22 -10.15 -13.48 -12.35
N ASP A 23 -9.39 -13.86 -13.41
CA ASP A 23 -8.07 -14.46 -13.26
C ASP A 23 -7.05 -13.42 -12.76
N LEU A 24 -6.41 -13.71 -11.63
CA LEU A 24 -5.46 -12.78 -11.01
C LEU A 24 -4.16 -12.64 -11.82
N LEU A 25 -3.72 -13.72 -12.49
CA LEU A 25 -2.55 -13.66 -13.36
C LEU A 25 -2.80 -12.78 -14.59
N GLU A 26 -3.98 -12.86 -15.21
CA GLU A 26 -4.35 -11.99 -16.32
C GLU A 26 -4.33 -10.52 -15.89
N ALA A 27 -4.93 -10.21 -14.73
CA ALA A 27 -4.89 -8.87 -14.16
C ALA A 27 -3.45 -8.39 -13.88
N ALA A 28 -2.60 -9.27 -13.34
CA ALA A 28 -1.19 -8.98 -13.10
C ALA A 28 -0.42 -8.71 -14.38
N LEU A 29 -0.65 -9.48 -15.45
CA LEU A 29 -0.02 -9.26 -16.77
C LEU A 29 -0.44 -7.91 -17.37
N ILE A 30 -1.71 -7.54 -17.26
CA ILE A 30 -2.18 -6.21 -17.68
C ILE A 30 -1.49 -5.12 -16.85
N ALA A 31 -1.51 -5.24 -15.53
CA ALA A 31 -0.92 -4.26 -14.62
C ALA A 31 0.59 -4.11 -14.85
N SER A 32 1.34 -5.22 -14.97
CA SER A 32 2.79 -5.22 -15.17
C SER A 32 3.23 -4.54 -16.47
N SER A 33 2.38 -4.52 -17.49
CA SER A 33 2.66 -3.84 -18.76
C SER A 33 2.47 -2.31 -18.70
N LEU A 34 1.86 -1.79 -17.64
CA LEU A 34 1.42 -0.40 -17.54
C LEU A 34 1.93 0.33 -16.30
N SER A 35 2.29 -0.41 -15.25
CA SER A 35 2.80 0.13 -13.98
C SER A 35 4.26 -0.23 -13.79
N ASP A 36 4.87 0.32 -12.76
CA ASP A 36 6.29 0.12 -12.46
C ASP A 36 6.47 -1.06 -11.49
N GLN A 37 5.41 -1.41 -10.75
CA GLN A 37 5.40 -2.48 -9.76
C GLN A 37 4.00 -3.09 -9.65
N ILE A 38 3.94 -4.38 -9.31
CA ILE A 38 2.75 -5.05 -8.79
C ILE A 38 2.93 -5.25 -7.29
N THR A 39 1.89 -4.94 -6.54
CA THR A 39 1.79 -5.29 -5.12
C THR A 39 0.73 -6.37 -4.94
N ILE A 40 1.07 -7.39 -4.15
CA ILE A 40 0.17 -8.49 -3.77
C ILE A 40 0.33 -8.77 -2.28
N HIS A 41 -0.77 -8.94 -1.57
CA HIS A 41 -0.79 -9.30 -0.16
C HIS A 41 -1.26 -10.75 0.01
N VAL A 42 -0.36 -11.64 0.41
CA VAL A 42 -0.71 -13.00 0.82
C VAL A 42 -0.91 -13.00 2.33
N ARG A 43 -2.18 -12.89 2.75
CA ARG A 43 -2.56 -12.85 4.17
C ARG A 43 -2.43 -14.23 4.83
N GLU A 44 -2.29 -14.24 6.17
CA GLU A 44 -2.26 -15.48 6.96
C GLU A 44 -3.49 -16.36 6.73
N ASP A 45 -4.66 -15.77 6.58
CA ASP A 45 -5.94 -16.46 6.39
C ASP A 45 -6.29 -16.75 4.92
N ARG A 46 -5.49 -16.34 3.94
CA ARG A 46 -5.69 -16.56 2.49
C ARG A 46 -7.07 -16.12 1.99
N ARG A 47 -7.67 -15.08 2.60
CA ARG A 47 -9.03 -14.65 2.24
C ARG A 47 -9.17 -14.10 0.81
N HIS A 48 -8.06 -13.83 0.12
CA HIS A 48 -8.06 -13.36 -1.28
C HIS A 48 -6.92 -13.97 -2.07
N ALA A 49 -5.72 -13.40 -2.09
CA ALA A 49 -4.57 -13.96 -2.79
C ALA A 49 -3.92 -15.12 -2.01
N ASN A 50 -3.30 -16.03 -2.74
CA ASN A 50 -2.64 -17.22 -2.20
C ASN A 50 -1.25 -17.45 -2.81
N GLU A 51 -0.58 -18.51 -2.39
CA GLU A 51 0.78 -18.84 -2.81
C GLU A 51 0.91 -19.12 -4.31
N ASN A 52 -0.08 -19.78 -4.91
CA ASN A 52 -0.08 -20.05 -6.35
C ASN A 52 -0.18 -18.75 -7.16
N ASP A 53 -0.96 -17.79 -6.67
CA ASP A 53 -1.04 -16.47 -7.29
C ASP A 53 0.33 -15.79 -7.29
N LEU A 54 1.01 -15.76 -6.14
CA LEU A 54 2.34 -15.18 -6.00
C LEU A 54 3.36 -15.86 -6.91
N GLU A 55 3.38 -17.19 -6.93
CA GLU A 55 4.31 -17.98 -7.76
C GLU A 55 4.11 -17.67 -9.25
N ASN A 56 2.87 -17.65 -9.72
CA ASN A 56 2.56 -17.34 -11.10
C ASN A 56 2.93 -15.89 -11.47
N ILE A 57 2.65 -14.93 -10.61
CA ILE A 57 3.02 -13.53 -10.82
C ILE A 57 4.55 -13.38 -10.92
N LEU A 58 5.30 -13.98 -10.00
CA LEU A 58 6.77 -13.95 -10.02
C LEU A 58 7.35 -14.60 -11.28
N LYS A 59 6.71 -15.67 -11.78
CA LYS A 59 7.16 -16.39 -12.97
C LYS A 59 6.90 -15.65 -14.28
N TYR A 60 5.74 -14.98 -14.40
CA TYR A 60 5.29 -14.46 -15.68
C TYR A 60 5.32 -12.94 -15.81
N CYS A 61 5.28 -12.18 -14.70
CA CYS A 61 5.40 -10.73 -14.74
C CYS A 61 6.86 -10.28 -14.73
N LYS A 62 7.17 -9.26 -15.54
CA LYS A 62 8.57 -8.75 -15.70
C LYS A 62 8.83 -7.45 -14.94
N CYS A 63 7.87 -6.95 -14.18
CA CYS A 63 8.04 -5.78 -13.33
C CYS A 63 8.50 -6.17 -11.92
N VAL A 64 8.79 -5.18 -11.09
CA VAL A 64 8.99 -5.39 -9.65
C VAL A 64 7.73 -6.01 -9.04
N VAL A 65 7.89 -7.07 -8.26
CA VAL A 65 6.82 -7.68 -7.46
C VAL A 65 7.11 -7.39 -6.00
N ASN A 66 6.21 -6.65 -5.36
CA ASN A 66 6.22 -6.35 -3.94
C ASN A 66 5.22 -7.27 -3.23
N LEU A 67 5.71 -8.08 -2.31
CA LEU A 67 4.87 -8.91 -1.45
C LEU A 67 4.59 -8.16 -0.15
N GLU A 68 3.34 -7.83 0.11
CA GLU A 68 2.91 -7.44 1.45
C GLU A 68 2.66 -8.69 2.29
N CYS A 69 3.23 -8.75 3.49
CA CYS A 69 2.98 -9.83 4.41
C CYS A 69 3.19 -9.41 5.87
N SER A 70 2.59 -10.16 6.80
CA SER A 70 2.85 -9.98 8.23
C SER A 70 4.25 -10.46 8.61
N VAL A 71 4.70 -10.03 9.79
CA VAL A 71 5.97 -10.50 10.39
C VAL A 71 5.98 -12.03 10.57
N ASP A 72 4.82 -12.67 10.68
CA ASP A 72 4.69 -14.12 10.87
C ASP A 72 4.80 -14.90 9.55
N MET A 73 4.66 -14.22 8.41
CA MET A 73 4.60 -14.82 7.08
C MET A 73 5.92 -14.77 6.29
N ILE A 74 7.02 -14.33 6.88
CA ILE A 74 8.28 -14.12 6.13
C ILE A 74 8.87 -15.39 5.49
N GLU A 75 8.55 -16.57 6.02
CA GLU A 75 9.03 -17.83 5.45
C GLU A 75 8.53 -18.02 4.00
N TYR A 76 7.34 -17.48 3.67
CA TYR A 76 6.85 -17.43 2.28
C TYR A 76 7.69 -16.48 1.42
N ALA A 77 8.03 -15.32 1.95
CA ALA A 77 8.90 -14.38 1.25
C ALA A 77 10.29 -15.00 0.98
N LEU A 78 10.84 -15.70 1.96
CA LEU A 78 12.13 -16.40 1.81
C LEU A 78 12.06 -17.54 0.79
N LYS A 79 10.93 -18.25 0.72
CA LYS A 79 10.69 -19.33 -0.24
C LYS A 79 10.55 -18.83 -1.67
N TYR A 80 9.69 -17.82 -1.89
CA TYR A 80 9.31 -17.35 -3.23
C TYR A 80 10.22 -16.22 -3.76
N LYS A 81 10.98 -15.55 -2.89
CA LYS A 81 11.96 -14.51 -3.20
C LYS A 81 11.39 -13.40 -4.12
N PRO A 82 10.35 -12.69 -3.69
CA PRO A 82 9.89 -11.52 -4.42
C PRO A 82 10.99 -10.45 -4.48
N HIS A 83 10.87 -9.47 -5.37
CA HIS A 83 11.84 -8.39 -5.49
C HIS A 83 11.87 -7.52 -4.23
N ARG A 84 10.69 -7.27 -3.63
CA ARG A 84 10.53 -6.50 -2.40
C ARG A 84 9.52 -7.19 -1.47
N VAL A 85 9.72 -7.00 -0.19
CA VAL A 85 8.75 -7.33 0.86
C VAL A 85 8.41 -6.06 1.63
N THR A 86 7.12 -5.73 1.67
CA THR A 86 6.59 -4.71 2.59
C THR A 86 5.98 -5.41 3.79
N LEU A 87 6.59 -5.23 4.96
CA LEU A 87 6.06 -5.77 6.21
C LEU A 87 4.93 -4.88 6.70
N VAL A 88 3.75 -5.48 6.85
CA VAL A 88 2.51 -4.80 7.24
C VAL A 88 1.95 -5.40 8.54
N PRO A 89 1.19 -4.63 9.35
CA PRO A 89 0.42 -5.21 10.43
C PRO A 89 -0.70 -6.06 9.84
N GLU A 90 -1.01 -7.19 10.49
CA GLU A 90 -2.13 -8.05 10.11
C GLU A 90 -2.85 -8.51 11.37
N LYS A 91 -4.11 -8.12 11.50
CA LYS A 91 -5.01 -8.65 12.52
C LYS A 91 -6.15 -9.38 11.83
N ARG A 92 -6.58 -10.50 12.40
CA ARG A 92 -7.61 -11.37 11.80
C ARG A 92 -8.96 -10.67 11.58
N GLU A 93 -9.29 -9.68 12.38
CA GLU A 93 -10.59 -9.00 12.37
C GLU A 93 -10.59 -7.68 11.57
N GLU A 94 -9.46 -7.24 11.04
CA GLU A 94 -9.38 -5.98 10.29
C GLU A 94 -9.91 -6.13 8.85
N LEU A 95 -10.86 -5.29 8.49
CA LEU A 95 -11.26 -5.09 7.08
C LEU A 95 -10.26 -4.19 6.36
N THR A 96 -9.59 -3.30 7.09
CA THR A 96 -8.56 -2.37 6.60
C THR A 96 -7.43 -2.28 7.61
N THR A 97 -6.23 -1.92 7.17
CA THR A 97 -5.08 -1.65 8.04
C THR A 97 -5.31 -0.34 8.78
N GLU A 98 -5.57 -0.39 10.08
CA GLU A 98 -5.92 0.79 10.91
C GLU A 98 -4.72 1.61 11.39
N GLY A 99 -3.50 1.22 11.05
CA GLY A 99 -2.28 1.93 11.44
C GLY A 99 -1.04 1.27 10.87
N GLY A 100 0.10 1.88 11.14
CA GLY A 100 1.42 1.37 10.74
C GLY A 100 1.87 0.18 11.60
N LEU A 101 2.91 -0.50 11.12
CA LEU A 101 3.56 -1.62 11.80
C LEU A 101 4.23 -1.13 13.10
N LYS A 102 4.11 -1.92 14.18
CA LYS A 102 4.86 -1.67 15.42
C LYS A 102 6.29 -2.13 15.28
N LEU A 103 7.25 -1.22 15.51
CA LEU A 103 8.66 -1.42 15.18
C LEU A 103 9.54 -1.97 16.31
N ASP A 104 9.01 -2.14 17.51
CA ASP A 104 9.80 -2.50 18.71
C ASP A 104 10.00 -4.03 18.91
N SER A 105 9.57 -4.86 17.94
CA SER A 105 9.62 -6.31 18.05
C SER A 105 11.00 -6.88 17.70
N LYS A 106 11.57 -7.70 18.60
CA LYS A 106 12.80 -8.48 18.32
C LYS A 106 12.64 -9.36 17.07
N LYS A 107 11.48 -10.00 16.90
CA LYS A 107 11.16 -10.83 15.74
C LYS A 107 11.22 -10.02 14.44
N LEU A 108 10.72 -8.78 14.43
CA LEU A 108 10.80 -7.90 13.28
C LEU A 108 12.26 -7.68 12.85
N LYS A 109 13.15 -7.35 13.80
CA LYS A 109 14.58 -7.14 13.52
C LYS A 109 15.25 -8.39 12.95
N GLU A 110 14.98 -9.55 13.52
CA GLU A 110 15.51 -10.83 13.03
C GLU A 110 15.01 -11.14 11.61
N ASN A 111 13.74 -10.86 11.34
CA ASN A 111 13.12 -11.08 10.04
C ASN A 111 13.68 -10.16 8.95
N ILE A 112 13.90 -8.88 9.26
CA ILE A 112 14.55 -7.94 8.34
C ILE A 112 15.95 -8.45 7.96
N LEU A 113 16.73 -8.92 8.94
CA LEU A 113 18.07 -9.49 8.66
C LEU A 113 18.00 -10.70 7.73
N LYS A 114 17.07 -11.64 7.95
CA LYS A 114 16.88 -12.81 7.08
C LYS A 114 16.50 -12.41 5.65
N LEU A 115 15.57 -11.47 5.49
CA LEU A 115 15.15 -10.98 4.18
C LEU A 115 16.31 -10.31 3.43
N LYS A 116 17.09 -9.46 4.11
CA LYS A 116 18.28 -8.82 3.50
C LYS A 116 19.38 -9.83 3.16
N GLN A 117 19.63 -10.84 3.97
CA GLN A 117 20.55 -11.95 3.64
C GLN A 117 20.09 -12.73 2.41
N ALA A 118 18.79 -12.84 2.18
CA ALA A 118 18.20 -13.44 0.98
C ALA A 118 18.21 -12.49 -0.23
N GLN A 119 18.78 -11.28 -0.11
CA GLN A 119 18.82 -10.23 -1.14
C GLN A 119 17.42 -9.73 -1.57
N ILE A 120 16.49 -9.74 -0.64
CA ILE A 120 15.14 -9.20 -0.84
C ILE A 120 15.12 -7.77 -0.30
N GLU A 121 14.65 -6.82 -1.11
CA GLU A 121 14.47 -5.43 -0.70
C GLU A 121 13.38 -5.34 0.39
N VAL A 122 13.64 -4.63 1.49
CA VAL A 122 12.72 -4.57 2.64
C VAL A 122 12.10 -3.20 2.76
N SER A 123 10.78 -3.17 2.86
CA SER A 123 9.95 -1.99 3.15
C SER A 123 9.17 -2.20 4.43
N LEU A 124 8.96 -1.13 5.21
CA LEU A 124 8.08 -1.13 6.38
C LEU A 124 6.90 -0.19 6.14
N PHE A 125 5.69 -0.71 6.33
CA PHE A 125 4.47 0.09 6.30
C PHE A 125 4.28 0.78 7.65
N ILE A 126 4.45 2.10 7.70
CA ILE A 126 4.50 2.87 8.95
C ILE A 126 3.55 4.06 8.94
N ASP A 127 3.12 4.48 10.12
CA ASP A 127 2.41 5.75 10.26
C ASP A 127 3.34 6.94 9.95
N PRO A 128 2.82 8.06 9.43
CA PRO A 128 3.62 9.24 9.11
C PRO A 128 3.98 10.01 10.38
N ASN A 129 4.89 9.46 11.19
CA ASN A 129 5.49 10.12 12.35
C ASN A 129 7.02 9.96 12.35
N LEU A 130 7.69 10.90 13.00
CA LEU A 130 9.15 11.01 12.94
C LEU A 130 9.85 9.87 13.69
N ASP A 131 9.26 9.37 14.77
CA ASP A 131 9.83 8.28 15.57
C ASP A 131 9.86 6.97 14.79
N ASP A 132 8.78 6.65 14.07
CA ASP A 132 8.75 5.44 13.24
C ASP A 132 9.70 5.54 12.05
N VAL A 133 9.86 6.73 11.46
CA VAL A 133 10.88 6.96 10.41
C VAL A 133 12.29 6.73 10.98
N GLN A 134 12.61 7.28 12.16
CA GLN A 134 13.91 7.09 12.80
C GLN A 134 14.18 5.62 13.15
N LYS A 135 13.21 4.93 13.75
CA LYS A 135 13.30 3.49 14.04
C LYS A 135 13.49 2.65 12.77
N SER A 136 12.81 2.99 11.68
CA SER A 136 12.98 2.31 10.39
C SER A 136 14.42 2.42 9.88
N LYS A 137 15.05 3.59 10.04
CA LYS A 137 16.46 3.78 9.71
C LYS A 137 17.38 2.92 10.60
N GLU A 138 17.11 2.83 11.90
CA GLU A 138 17.87 1.99 12.84
C GLU A 138 17.73 0.49 12.51
N LEU A 139 16.59 0.07 11.97
CA LEU A 139 16.35 -1.28 11.46
C LEU A 139 17.04 -1.55 10.12
N ASN A 140 17.68 -0.53 9.50
CA ASN A 140 18.42 -0.62 8.25
C ASN A 140 17.60 -1.20 7.08
N VAL A 141 16.36 -0.70 6.92
CA VAL A 141 15.52 -1.07 5.77
C VAL A 141 15.80 -0.20 4.55
N ASP A 142 15.41 -0.69 3.38
CA ASP A 142 15.66 -0.03 2.10
C ASP A 142 14.58 1.00 1.76
N PHE A 143 13.35 0.70 2.17
CA PHE A 143 12.16 1.53 1.97
C PHE A 143 11.37 1.73 3.26
N ILE A 144 10.61 2.81 3.28
CA ILE A 144 9.40 2.93 4.09
C ILE A 144 8.20 3.20 3.18
N GLU A 145 7.04 2.70 3.56
CA GLU A 145 5.76 3.06 2.96
C GLU A 145 4.92 3.82 3.99
N LEU A 146 4.68 5.12 3.72
CA LEU A 146 3.90 5.98 4.60
C LEU A 146 2.42 5.69 4.44
N HIS A 147 1.76 5.33 5.55
CA HIS A 147 0.34 5.06 5.63
C HIS A 147 -0.48 6.33 5.37
N THR A 148 -1.23 6.38 4.27
CA THR A 148 -2.07 7.53 3.90
C THR A 148 -3.55 7.35 4.25
N GLY A 149 -3.93 6.30 4.95
CA GLY A 149 -5.34 5.98 5.25
C GLY A 149 -6.05 7.06 6.04
N LYS A 150 -5.42 7.60 7.08
CA LYS A 150 -5.99 8.69 7.87
C LYS A 150 -6.20 9.96 7.03
N TYR A 151 -5.23 10.33 6.21
CA TYR A 151 -5.37 11.40 5.22
C TYR A 151 -6.56 11.16 4.28
N ALA A 152 -6.69 9.94 3.74
CA ALA A 152 -7.75 9.57 2.82
C ALA A 152 -9.13 9.60 3.49
N ASN A 153 -9.24 9.13 4.73
CA ASN A 153 -10.48 9.15 5.51
C ASN A 153 -10.95 10.58 5.80
N ILE A 154 -10.04 11.47 6.20
CA ILE A 154 -10.36 12.89 6.42
C ILE A 154 -10.76 13.56 5.10
N TYR A 155 -10.07 13.25 3.99
CA TYR A 155 -10.45 13.73 2.67
C TYR A 155 -11.88 13.31 2.30
N ASN A 156 -12.22 12.04 2.52
CA ASN A 156 -13.56 11.52 2.23
C ASN A 156 -14.63 12.21 3.10
N ALA A 157 -14.37 12.44 4.38
CA ALA A 157 -15.29 13.16 5.27
C ALA A 157 -15.51 14.61 4.84
N LEU A 158 -14.49 15.28 4.25
CA LEU A 158 -14.58 16.67 3.78
C LEU A 158 -15.28 16.82 2.43
N TYR A 159 -15.01 15.89 1.50
CA TYR A 159 -15.29 16.12 0.08
C TYR A 159 -16.22 15.08 -0.56
N THR A 160 -16.73 14.11 0.23
CA THR A 160 -17.69 13.11 -0.25
C THR A 160 -18.90 13.04 0.67
N ASN A 161 -19.86 12.18 0.33
CA ASN A 161 -21.03 11.92 1.16
C ASN A 161 -20.84 10.74 2.14
N ILE A 162 -19.60 10.34 2.44
CA ILE A 162 -19.30 9.17 3.29
C ILE A 162 -20.03 9.24 4.65
N ASN A 163 -20.13 10.44 5.22
CA ASN A 163 -20.78 10.66 6.50
C ASN A 163 -22.32 10.43 6.48
N GLN A 164 -22.90 10.25 5.29
CA GLN A 164 -24.32 9.90 5.08
C GLN A 164 -24.51 8.42 4.76
N THR A 165 -23.46 7.61 4.87
CA THR A 165 -23.45 6.18 4.55
C THR A 165 -23.20 5.36 5.81
N PRO A 166 -23.49 4.03 5.80
CA PRO A 166 -23.12 3.13 6.89
C PRO A 166 -21.61 3.03 7.15
N TYR A 167 -20.78 3.58 6.27
CA TYR A 167 -19.32 3.60 6.35
C TYR A 167 -18.77 4.90 6.94
N ALA A 168 -19.63 5.72 7.55
CA ALA A 168 -19.21 6.91 8.28
C ALA A 168 -18.28 6.55 9.43
N ILE A 169 -17.22 7.34 9.60
CA ILE A 169 -16.27 7.20 10.71
C ILE A 169 -16.71 8.20 11.78
N ASN A 170 -17.16 7.71 12.93
CA ASN A 170 -17.75 8.55 14.00
C ASN A 170 -16.80 9.67 14.46
N GLU A 171 -15.52 9.39 14.56
CA GLU A 171 -14.47 10.36 14.97
C GLU A 171 -14.28 11.48 13.94
N LEU A 172 -14.73 11.28 12.70
CA LEU A 172 -14.68 12.24 11.60
C LEU A 172 -16.04 12.92 11.32
N MET A 173 -17.07 12.67 12.14
CA MET A 173 -18.34 13.39 12.07
C MET A 173 -18.21 14.76 12.75
N LEU A 174 -17.34 15.60 12.19
CA LEU A 174 -16.96 16.90 12.73
C LEU A 174 -17.37 18.04 11.79
N GLU A 175 -17.39 19.26 12.33
CA GLU A 175 -17.56 20.48 11.53
C GLU A 175 -16.45 20.64 10.50
N LYS A 176 -16.77 21.21 9.34
CA LYS A 176 -15.87 21.38 8.20
C LYS A 176 -14.54 22.06 8.58
N ASN A 177 -14.58 23.06 9.44
CA ASN A 177 -13.37 23.78 9.88
C ASN A 177 -12.42 22.86 10.65
N LYS A 178 -12.94 22.02 11.56
CA LYS A 178 -12.14 21.04 12.30
C LYS A 178 -11.54 19.98 11.37
N LEU A 179 -12.35 19.45 10.44
CA LEU A 179 -11.86 18.50 9.44
C LEU A 179 -10.78 19.12 8.56
N THR A 180 -10.92 20.39 8.17
CA THR A 180 -9.89 21.11 7.38
C THR A 180 -8.59 21.26 8.16
N THR A 181 -8.66 21.54 9.45
CA THR A 181 -7.47 21.60 10.31
C THR A 181 -6.78 20.23 10.37
N LEU A 182 -7.52 19.16 10.68
CA LEU A 182 -7.00 17.78 10.72
C LEU A 182 -6.39 17.35 9.38
N PHE A 183 -7.02 17.72 8.27
CA PHE A 183 -6.52 17.44 6.93
C PHE A 183 -5.15 18.08 6.68
N ASN A 184 -5.01 19.36 7.03
CA ASN A 184 -3.74 20.07 6.89
C ASN A 184 -2.66 19.52 7.82
N GLU A 185 -3.00 19.17 9.06
CA GLU A 185 -2.09 18.54 10.01
C GLU A 185 -1.56 17.21 9.47
N GLU A 186 -2.42 16.37 8.89
CA GLU A 186 -2.03 15.08 8.33
C GLU A 186 -1.13 15.23 7.10
N LEU A 187 -1.40 16.21 6.23
CA LEU A 187 -0.49 16.54 5.12
C LEU A 187 0.88 17.04 5.61
N VAL A 188 0.91 17.82 6.70
CA VAL A 188 2.17 18.28 7.30
C VAL A 188 2.95 17.09 7.87
N LYS A 189 2.29 16.12 8.51
CA LYS A 189 2.95 14.90 9.01
C LYS A 189 3.56 14.09 7.86
N LEU A 190 2.80 13.83 6.80
CA LEU A 190 3.29 13.15 5.60
C LEU A 190 4.54 13.84 5.03
N LYS A 191 4.50 15.16 4.86
CA LYS A 191 5.64 15.95 4.36
C LYS A 191 6.86 15.87 5.26
N LYS A 192 6.68 16.03 6.58
CA LYS A 192 7.79 15.97 7.54
C LYS A 192 8.41 14.58 7.59
N SER A 193 7.59 13.52 7.60
CA SER A 193 8.05 12.13 7.59
C SER A 193 8.79 11.77 6.31
N ALA A 194 8.26 12.19 5.15
CA ALA A 194 8.93 12.00 3.87
C ALA A 194 10.28 12.73 3.83
N LYS A 195 10.32 14.00 4.27
CA LYS A 195 11.56 14.78 4.31
C LYS A 195 12.61 14.15 5.22
N LEU A 196 12.24 13.74 6.44
CA LEU A 196 13.17 13.05 7.34
C LEU A 196 13.71 11.76 6.74
N ALA A 197 12.85 10.95 6.11
CA ALA A 197 13.27 9.70 5.49
C ALA A 197 14.25 9.93 4.32
N ASP A 198 14.02 10.96 3.52
CA ASP A 198 14.94 11.38 2.44
C ASP A 198 16.28 11.84 3.00
N ASP A 199 16.27 12.69 4.03
CA ASP A 199 17.50 13.15 4.71
C ASP A 199 18.30 11.98 5.33
N LEU A 200 17.63 10.91 5.74
CA LEU A 200 18.24 9.67 6.22
C LEU A 200 18.66 8.71 5.10
N GLY A 201 18.40 9.04 3.84
CA GLY A 201 18.79 8.25 2.67
C GLY A 201 17.95 6.98 2.47
N MET A 202 16.69 6.96 2.93
CA MET A 202 15.74 5.88 2.64
C MET A 202 14.89 6.23 1.42
N LYS A 203 14.43 5.22 0.68
CA LYS A 203 13.44 5.39 -0.38
C LYS A 203 12.04 5.42 0.24
N ILE A 204 11.14 6.25 -0.32
CA ILE A 204 9.83 6.51 0.26
C ILE A 204 8.73 6.14 -0.72
N ALA A 205 7.91 5.18 -0.32
CA ALA A 205 6.61 4.89 -0.91
C ALA A 205 5.50 5.50 -0.03
N ALA A 206 4.30 5.62 -0.57
CA ALA A 206 3.09 5.93 0.19
C ALA A 206 1.90 5.18 -0.38
N GLY A 207 0.97 4.77 0.47
CA GLY A 207 -0.17 3.98 0.06
C GLY A 207 -1.29 3.93 1.07
N HIS A 208 -2.33 3.21 0.72
CA HIS A 208 -3.57 3.00 1.45
C HIS A 208 -4.55 4.16 1.39
N GLY A 209 -5.72 3.91 0.79
CA GLY A 209 -6.83 4.88 0.70
C GLY A 209 -6.68 5.94 -0.40
N LEU A 210 -5.60 5.92 -1.18
CA LEU A 210 -5.42 6.84 -2.29
C LEU A 210 -6.36 6.51 -3.45
N ASN A 211 -6.88 7.56 -4.09
CA ASN A 211 -7.81 7.47 -5.21
C ASN A 211 -7.63 8.63 -6.19
N TYR A 212 -8.39 8.62 -7.30
CA TYR A 212 -8.32 9.63 -8.38
C TYR A 212 -8.59 11.07 -7.92
N LYS A 213 -9.24 11.27 -6.77
CA LYS A 213 -9.61 12.61 -6.26
C LYS A 213 -8.59 13.14 -5.25
N ASN A 214 -8.00 12.26 -4.42
CA ASN A 214 -7.14 12.67 -3.32
C ASN A 214 -5.63 12.51 -3.59
N VAL A 215 -5.22 11.77 -4.62
CA VAL A 215 -3.82 11.41 -4.88
C VAL A 215 -2.90 12.62 -5.11
N ARG A 216 -3.41 13.70 -5.71
CA ARG A 216 -2.60 14.87 -6.11
C ARG A 216 -1.84 15.55 -4.97
N ASN A 217 -2.43 15.65 -3.78
CA ASN A 217 -1.74 16.27 -2.65
C ASN A 217 -0.52 15.45 -2.19
N VAL A 218 -0.61 14.12 -2.30
CA VAL A 218 0.51 13.22 -1.96
C VAL A 218 1.56 13.24 -3.08
N VAL A 219 1.15 13.29 -4.36
CA VAL A 219 2.06 13.46 -5.51
C VAL A 219 2.92 14.71 -5.38
N ASN A 220 2.40 15.79 -4.79
CA ASN A 220 3.12 17.05 -4.59
C ASN A 220 4.18 16.98 -3.47
N ILE A 221 4.29 15.88 -2.73
CA ILE A 221 5.40 15.64 -1.78
C ILE A 221 6.55 15.03 -2.58
N THR A 222 7.57 15.85 -2.85
CA THR A 222 8.63 15.53 -3.83
C THR A 222 9.52 14.38 -3.40
N GLU A 223 9.67 14.16 -2.12
CA GLU A 223 10.47 13.10 -1.50
C GLU A 223 9.84 11.71 -1.69
N ILE A 224 8.52 11.62 -1.83
CA ILE A 224 7.84 10.35 -2.11
C ILE A 224 8.12 9.96 -3.56
N SER A 225 8.76 8.83 -3.77
CA SER A 225 9.17 8.33 -5.10
C SER A 225 8.18 7.37 -5.72
N GLU A 226 7.31 6.73 -4.91
CA GLU A 226 6.42 5.65 -5.33
C GLU A 226 5.05 5.74 -4.63
N LEU A 227 3.97 5.39 -5.33
CA LEU A 227 2.64 5.24 -4.74
C LEU A 227 2.11 3.84 -4.99
N ASN A 228 1.65 3.16 -3.93
CA ASN A 228 0.99 1.86 -4.00
C ASN A 228 -0.53 2.05 -3.89
N ILE A 229 -1.25 1.75 -4.99
CA ILE A 229 -2.69 2.02 -5.12
C ILE A 229 -3.39 0.78 -5.68
N GLY A 230 -4.41 0.29 -4.97
CA GLY A 230 -5.16 -0.91 -5.37
C GLY A 230 -6.66 -0.67 -5.50
N GLN A 231 -7.35 -0.57 -4.38
CA GLN A 231 -8.80 -0.56 -4.30
C GLN A 231 -9.46 0.42 -5.28
N SER A 232 -9.00 1.65 -5.36
CA SER A 232 -9.61 2.68 -6.23
C SER A 232 -9.40 2.39 -7.72
N ILE A 233 -8.27 1.78 -8.10
CA ILE A 233 -8.01 1.37 -9.49
C ILE A 233 -8.95 0.24 -9.86
N VAL A 234 -9.07 -0.80 -9.02
CA VAL A 234 -9.96 -1.94 -9.27
C VAL A 234 -11.43 -1.50 -9.28
N ALA A 235 -11.85 -0.67 -8.32
CA ALA A 235 -13.21 -0.13 -8.30
C ALA A 235 -13.54 0.67 -9.57
N TYR A 236 -12.62 1.51 -10.03
CA TYR A 236 -12.84 2.30 -11.25
C TYR A 236 -12.80 1.42 -12.52
N SER A 237 -12.07 0.32 -12.49
CA SER A 237 -11.97 -0.62 -13.62
C SER A 237 -13.31 -1.26 -13.99
N VAL A 238 -14.26 -1.34 -13.04
CA VAL A 238 -15.63 -1.82 -13.30
C VAL A 238 -16.35 -0.99 -14.37
N PHE A 239 -16.01 0.30 -14.48
CA PHE A 239 -16.63 1.22 -15.43
C PHE A 239 -15.84 1.37 -16.75
N VAL A 240 -14.51 1.23 -16.70
CA VAL A 240 -13.65 1.58 -17.84
C VAL A 240 -12.70 0.46 -18.28
N GLY A 241 -12.68 -0.66 -17.58
CA GLY A 241 -11.70 -1.72 -17.74
C GLY A 241 -10.36 -1.42 -17.03
N LEU A 242 -9.63 -2.47 -16.64
CA LEU A 242 -8.43 -2.38 -15.80
C LEU A 242 -7.31 -1.56 -16.48
N ARG A 243 -7.10 -1.76 -17.79
CA ARG A 243 -6.09 -1.02 -18.56
C ARG A 243 -6.29 0.50 -18.46
N GLU A 244 -7.49 0.96 -18.78
CA GLU A 244 -7.81 2.39 -18.76
C GLU A 244 -7.75 2.97 -17.33
N ALA A 245 -8.22 2.23 -16.33
CA ALA A 245 -8.12 2.65 -14.95
C ALA A 245 -6.66 2.88 -14.53
N ILE A 246 -5.75 1.97 -14.85
CA ILE A 246 -4.31 2.11 -14.55
C ILE A 246 -3.72 3.33 -15.30
N LEU A 247 -4.01 3.48 -16.60
CA LEU A 247 -3.49 4.60 -17.39
C LEU A 247 -3.93 5.96 -16.84
N ARG A 248 -5.18 6.10 -16.42
CA ARG A 248 -5.68 7.32 -15.78
C ARG A 248 -5.00 7.60 -14.45
N MET A 249 -4.79 6.58 -13.62
CA MET A 249 -4.05 6.77 -12.38
C MET A 249 -2.59 7.16 -12.67
N LYS A 250 -1.94 6.49 -13.63
CA LYS A 250 -0.56 6.80 -14.04
C LYS A 250 -0.42 8.25 -14.53
N ALA A 251 -1.41 8.76 -15.24
CA ALA A 251 -1.43 10.17 -15.66
C ALA A 251 -1.52 11.15 -14.47
N LEU A 252 -2.24 10.79 -13.40
CA LEU A 252 -2.37 11.61 -12.20
C LEU A 252 -1.10 11.62 -11.34
N VAL A 253 -0.35 10.52 -11.31
CA VAL A 253 0.89 10.42 -10.50
C VAL A 253 2.13 10.90 -11.25
N LYS A 254 2.01 11.20 -12.53
CA LYS A 254 3.09 11.81 -13.30
C LYS A 254 3.34 13.25 -12.81
N ARG A 255 4.59 13.55 -12.46
CA ARG A 255 5.10 14.89 -12.14
C ARG A 255 5.55 15.60 -13.40
#